data_c268d154aaf31aa24b2d6e139048879a
#
_entry.id   c268d154aaf31aa24b2d6e139048879a
#
_cell.length_a   1.000
_cell.length_b   1.000
_cell.length_c   1.000
_cell.angle_alpha   90.00
_cell.angle_beta   90.00
_cell.angle_gamma   90.00
#
_symmetry.space_group_name_H-M   'P 1'
#
loop_
_entity.id
_entity.type
_entity.pdbx_description
1 polymer ?
#
loop_
_entity_poly.entity_id
_entity_poly.type
_entity_poly.pdbx_seq_one_letter_code
_entity_poly.pdbx_strand_id
1 'polypeptide(L)'
;MDSRIKKTKNLFFSFLLISSCNIGAFNLEEYSTFYNSGKNSAEESLENVENNVWKMSSKIEHSIFQVTQEATFRIENNKVFLLNASRKTRAFGGFRREKQSFIVNYDKNEIAYEYNKEKGTIPFNCENYSDCRFFDNLTLQIQSKLSLTNKELPLDLKFNYLDKGKIKEKVFQMENSIDSDQGTDTNKIKFSEIRDDDKGFTLWFDPLINYTTYKIYQDFGSQDLTWNLQSKLLEE
;
A
#
# COMPACT_ATOMS: atom_id res chain seq x y z
N MET A 1 -71.32 30.85 -26.97
CA MET A 1 -70.80 29.46 -27.01
C MET A 1 -69.26 29.54 -26.92
N ASP A 2 -68.77 29.47 -25.69
CA ASP A 2 -67.33 29.61 -25.39
C ASP A 2 -66.65 28.23 -25.39
N SER A 3 -65.65 28.02 -26.23
CA SER A 3 -64.80 26.85 -26.17
C SER A 3 -63.42 27.26 -25.71
N ARG A 4 -63.16 27.03 -24.41
CA ARG A 4 -61.83 27.21 -23.80
C ARG A 4 -60.92 26.04 -24.17
N ILE A 5 -59.85 26.32 -24.94
CA ILE A 5 -58.77 25.38 -25.21
C ILE A 5 -57.79 25.43 -24.00
N LYS A 6 -57.76 24.35 -23.24
CA LYS A 6 -56.74 24.14 -22.19
C LYS A 6 -55.41 23.73 -22.86
N LYS A 7 -54.40 24.60 -22.80
CA LYS A 7 -53.00 24.25 -23.11
C LYS A 7 -52.39 23.48 -21.96
N THR A 8 -52.19 22.17 -22.15
CA THR A 8 -51.39 21.32 -21.27
C THR A 8 -49.92 21.59 -21.56
N LYS A 9 -49.20 22.17 -20.59
CA LYS A 9 -47.74 22.29 -20.63
C LYS A 9 -47.15 20.94 -20.22
N ASN A 10 -46.57 20.20 -21.17
CA ASN A 10 -45.74 19.04 -20.87
C ASN A 10 -44.39 19.55 -20.34
N LEU A 11 -44.20 19.39 -19.06
CA LEU A 11 -42.90 19.59 -18.40
C LEU A 11 -42.05 18.32 -18.62
N PHE A 12 -41.16 18.38 -19.61
CA PHE A 12 -40.12 17.34 -19.78
C PHE A 12 -39.09 17.50 -18.67
N PHE A 13 -39.22 16.68 -17.62
CA PHE A 13 -38.18 16.53 -16.63
C PHE A 13 -37.07 15.65 -17.24
N SER A 14 -36.03 16.27 -17.79
CA SER A 14 -34.81 15.60 -18.14
C SER A 14 -34.13 15.15 -16.85
N PHE A 15 -34.31 13.90 -16.49
CA PHE A 15 -33.48 13.23 -15.48
C PHE A 15 -32.07 13.08 -16.07
N LEU A 16 -31.19 14.03 -15.76
CA LEU A 16 -29.74 13.83 -15.90
C LEU A 16 -29.33 12.74 -14.90
N LEU A 17 -29.23 11.50 -15.40
CA LEU A 17 -28.52 10.42 -14.73
C LEU A 17 -27.05 10.83 -14.69
N ILE A 18 -26.65 11.51 -13.61
CA ILE A 18 -25.25 11.61 -13.21
C ILE A 18 -24.86 10.19 -12.81
N SER A 19 -24.30 9.47 -13.78
CA SER A 19 -23.59 8.23 -13.52
C SER A 19 -22.35 8.61 -12.68
N SER A 20 -22.54 8.67 -11.35
CA SER A 20 -21.42 8.70 -10.44
C SER A 20 -20.67 7.38 -10.68
N CYS A 21 -19.54 7.45 -11.38
CA CYS A 21 -18.55 6.38 -11.33
C CYS A 21 -18.20 6.22 -9.85
N ASN A 22 -18.85 5.29 -9.19
CA ASN A 22 -18.38 4.76 -7.93
C ASN A 22 -17.03 4.11 -8.25
N ILE A 23 -15.94 4.84 -8.03
CA ILE A 23 -14.63 4.23 -7.88
C ILE A 23 -14.82 3.32 -6.68
N GLY A 24 -14.89 2.01 -6.93
CA GLY A 24 -15.15 1.01 -5.89
C GLY A 24 -14.18 1.21 -4.74
N ALA A 25 -14.67 1.15 -3.51
CA ALA A 25 -13.80 1.15 -2.33
C ALA A 25 -12.87 -0.08 -2.40
N PHE A 26 -11.63 0.07 -1.94
CA PHE A 26 -10.74 -1.07 -1.77
C PHE A 26 -11.35 -2.04 -0.76
N ASN A 27 -11.56 -3.28 -1.19
CA ASN A 27 -11.97 -4.39 -0.33
C ASN A 27 -10.75 -5.24 -0.02
N LEU A 28 -10.54 -5.50 1.26
CA LEU A 28 -9.47 -6.40 1.67
C LEU A 28 -9.92 -7.84 1.42
N GLU A 29 -9.18 -8.54 0.58
CA GLU A 29 -9.42 -9.93 0.17
C GLU A 29 -8.10 -10.68 0.29
N GLU A 30 -8.15 -11.98 0.53
CA GLU A 30 -6.99 -12.85 0.49
C GLU A 30 -6.50 -12.97 -0.95
N TYR A 31 -5.19 -12.88 -1.13
CA TYR A 31 -4.59 -12.98 -2.46
C TYR A 31 -3.14 -13.40 -2.43
N SER A 32 -2.68 -13.93 -3.57
CA SER A 32 -1.27 -14.04 -3.92
C SER A 32 -0.99 -13.32 -5.23
N THR A 33 0.08 -12.52 -5.27
CA THR A 33 0.52 -11.78 -6.46
C THR A 33 1.95 -12.13 -6.80
N PHE A 34 2.21 -12.26 -8.11
CA PHE A 34 3.52 -12.60 -8.64
C PHE A 34 4.01 -11.49 -9.56
N TYR A 35 5.24 -11.06 -9.36
CA TYR A 35 5.88 -10.00 -10.12
C TYR A 35 7.17 -10.50 -10.75
N ASN A 36 7.59 -9.85 -11.84
CA ASN A 36 8.92 -10.06 -12.40
C ASN A 36 9.63 -8.73 -12.70
N SER A 37 10.95 -8.84 -12.79
CA SER A 37 11.87 -7.81 -13.26
C SER A 37 13.01 -8.52 -14.00
N GLY A 38 12.83 -8.74 -15.30
CA GLY A 38 13.73 -9.57 -16.10
C GLY A 38 13.73 -11.03 -15.63
N LYS A 39 14.89 -11.48 -15.09
CA LYS A 39 15.04 -12.86 -14.55
C LYS A 39 14.73 -12.97 -13.05
N ASN A 40 14.39 -11.86 -12.42
CA ASN A 40 14.12 -11.80 -10.99
C ASN A 40 12.62 -11.92 -10.74
N SER A 41 12.25 -12.49 -9.59
CA SER A 41 10.86 -12.69 -9.20
C SER A 41 10.56 -12.08 -7.83
N ALA A 42 9.31 -11.67 -7.64
CA ALA A 42 8.78 -11.31 -6.34
C ALA A 42 7.38 -11.89 -6.19
N GLU A 43 7.06 -12.30 -4.97
CA GLU A 43 5.76 -12.84 -4.59
C GLU A 43 5.28 -12.11 -3.35
N GLU A 44 4.01 -11.75 -3.33
CA GLU A 44 3.34 -11.19 -2.16
C GLU A 44 2.05 -11.98 -1.90
N SER A 45 1.74 -12.22 -0.63
CA SER A 45 0.48 -12.83 -0.22
C SER A 45 -0.13 -12.07 0.94
N LEU A 46 -1.46 -12.04 0.97
CA LEU A 46 -2.27 -11.49 2.04
C LEU A 46 -3.26 -12.55 2.50
N GLU A 47 -3.25 -12.87 3.78
CA GLU A 47 -4.12 -13.86 4.39
C GLU A 47 -4.82 -13.30 5.64
N ASN A 48 -6.07 -13.69 5.87
CA ASN A 48 -6.79 -13.41 7.10
C ASN A 48 -6.42 -14.48 8.14
N VAL A 49 -5.86 -14.06 9.27
CA VAL A 49 -5.44 -14.99 10.33
C VAL A 49 -6.59 -15.26 11.29
N GLU A 50 -7.25 -14.18 11.73
CA GLU A 50 -8.45 -14.25 12.60
C GLU A 50 -9.17 -12.90 12.62
N ASN A 51 -10.50 -12.91 12.58
CA ASN A 51 -11.34 -11.71 12.65
C ASN A 51 -10.78 -10.54 11.81
N ASN A 52 -10.23 -9.51 12.49
CA ASN A 52 -9.65 -8.32 11.86
C ASN A 52 -8.12 -8.35 11.78
N VAL A 53 -7.49 -9.49 12.05
CA VAL A 53 -6.04 -9.67 12.03
C VAL A 53 -5.63 -10.31 10.69
N TRP A 54 -4.68 -9.65 10.04
CA TRP A 54 -4.18 -10.02 8.73
C TRP A 54 -2.68 -10.23 8.77
N LYS A 55 -2.21 -11.08 7.91
CA LYS A 55 -0.78 -11.29 7.67
C LYS A 55 -0.47 -11.04 6.21
N MET A 56 0.51 -10.22 5.95
CA MET A 56 1.08 -10.00 4.61
C MET A 56 2.51 -10.50 4.58
N SER A 57 2.84 -11.25 3.52
CA SER A 57 4.18 -11.77 3.28
C SER A 57 4.69 -11.28 1.93
N SER A 58 6.01 -11.09 1.82
CA SER A 58 6.66 -10.81 0.54
C SER A 58 7.99 -11.53 0.46
N LYS A 59 8.27 -12.12 -0.70
CA LYS A 59 9.52 -12.78 -1.03
C LYS A 59 10.04 -12.23 -2.34
N ILE A 60 11.24 -11.69 -2.32
CA ILE A 60 11.93 -11.16 -3.49
C ILE A 60 13.16 -12.03 -3.76
N GLU A 61 13.27 -12.54 -4.97
CA GLU A 61 14.41 -13.31 -5.44
C GLU A 61 15.08 -12.55 -6.59
N HIS A 62 16.23 -11.97 -6.30
CA HIS A 62 17.06 -11.27 -7.25
C HIS A 62 18.41 -12.00 -7.39
N SER A 63 19.07 -11.89 -8.54
CA SER A 63 20.33 -12.57 -8.84
C SER A 63 21.44 -12.32 -7.81
N ILE A 64 21.44 -11.15 -7.16
CA ILE A 64 22.46 -10.76 -6.18
C ILE A 64 21.93 -10.62 -4.75
N PHE A 65 20.63 -10.64 -4.53
CA PHE A 65 20.04 -10.58 -3.18
C PHE A 65 18.71 -11.32 -3.10
N GLN A 66 18.33 -11.68 -1.88
CA GLN A 66 17.03 -12.22 -1.52
C GLN A 66 16.48 -11.43 -0.34
N VAL A 67 15.20 -11.06 -0.40
CA VAL A 67 14.50 -10.41 0.71
C VAL A 67 13.25 -11.22 1.05
N THR A 68 13.05 -11.47 2.34
CA THR A 68 11.80 -12.03 2.86
C THR A 68 11.25 -11.07 3.90
N GLN A 69 9.98 -10.72 3.80
CA GLN A 69 9.29 -9.82 4.71
C GLN A 69 7.96 -10.43 5.14
N GLU A 70 7.60 -10.20 6.38
CA GLU A 70 6.29 -10.58 6.92
C GLU A 70 5.82 -9.47 7.86
N ALA A 71 4.53 -9.16 7.82
CA ALA A 71 3.87 -8.24 8.73
C ALA A 71 2.53 -8.80 9.16
N THR A 72 2.25 -8.77 10.48
CA THR A 72 0.93 -9.05 11.04
C THR A 72 0.34 -7.75 11.57
N PHE A 73 -0.89 -7.47 11.23
CA PHE A 73 -1.56 -6.23 11.57
C PHE A 73 -3.06 -6.44 11.76
N ARG A 74 -3.70 -5.53 12.48
CA ARG A 74 -5.16 -5.47 12.58
C ARG A 74 -5.69 -4.25 11.83
N ILE A 75 -6.95 -4.35 11.40
CA ILE A 75 -7.66 -3.23 10.76
C ILE A 75 -8.85 -2.83 11.61
N GLU A 76 -8.91 -1.56 11.96
CA GLU A 76 -10.00 -0.95 12.70
C GLU A 76 -10.39 0.38 12.04
N ASN A 77 -11.64 0.53 11.64
CA ASN A 77 -12.14 1.76 11.00
C ASN A 77 -11.28 2.24 9.81
N ASN A 78 -10.92 1.33 8.91
CA ASN A 78 -10.04 1.58 7.75
C ASN A 78 -8.62 2.06 8.13
N LYS A 79 -8.19 1.76 9.34
CA LYS A 79 -6.84 2.07 9.84
C LYS A 79 -6.08 0.80 10.16
N VAL A 80 -4.87 0.71 9.64
CA VAL A 80 -3.94 -0.39 9.89
C VAL A 80 -3.17 -0.14 11.18
N PHE A 81 -3.13 -1.14 12.06
CA PHE A 81 -2.34 -1.17 13.28
C PHE A 81 -1.34 -2.32 13.19
N LEU A 82 -0.08 -2.01 12.95
CA LEU A 82 0.99 -3.02 12.91
C LEU A 82 1.14 -3.68 14.27
N LEU A 83 1.11 -5.01 14.32
CA LEU A 83 1.35 -5.81 15.53
C LEU A 83 2.79 -6.32 15.56
N ASN A 84 3.23 -6.91 14.47
CA ASN A 84 4.63 -7.31 14.29
C ASN A 84 5.07 -7.21 12.84
N ALA A 85 6.36 -7.02 12.63
CA ALA A 85 6.98 -7.05 11.31
C ALA A 85 8.36 -7.71 11.38
N SER A 86 8.75 -8.39 10.32
CA SER A 86 10.10 -8.92 10.18
C SER A 86 10.59 -8.77 8.74
N ARG A 87 11.90 -8.54 8.59
CA ARG A 87 12.58 -8.53 7.28
C ARG A 87 13.93 -9.22 7.41
N LYS A 88 14.22 -10.09 6.45
CA LYS A 88 15.53 -10.75 6.29
C LYS A 88 16.04 -10.46 4.89
N THR A 89 17.23 -9.91 4.79
CA THR A 89 17.93 -9.69 3.52
C THR A 89 19.20 -10.51 3.49
N ARG A 90 19.44 -11.20 2.37
CA ARG A 90 20.69 -11.89 2.08
C ARG A 90 21.20 -11.37 0.75
N ALA A 91 22.44 -10.95 0.67
CA ALA A 91 23.04 -10.43 -0.55
C ALA A 91 24.41 -11.09 -0.80
N PHE A 92 24.84 -11.06 -2.07
CA PHE A 92 26.13 -11.57 -2.53
C PHE A 92 26.40 -13.01 -2.09
N GLY A 93 25.48 -13.94 -2.40
CA GLY A 93 25.61 -15.35 -2.01
C GLY A 93 25.60 -15.61 -0.50
N GLY A 94 25.10 -14.64 0.30
CA GLY A 94 24.98 -14.76 1.76
C GLY A 94 26.13 -14.14 2.55
N PHE A 95 27.10 -13.49 1.91
CA PHE A 95 28.16 -12.74 2.59
C PHE A 95 27.62 -11.55 3.39
N ARG A 96 26.57 -10.90 2.90
CA ARG A 96 25.89 -9.81 3.61
C ARG A 96 24.51 -10.27 4.03
N ARG A 97 24.25 -10.21 5.34
CA ARG A 97 22.97 -10.57 5.94
C ARG A 97 22.47 -9.42 6.81
N GLU A 98 21.22 -9.09 6.65
CA GLU A 98 20.51 -8.12 7.50
C GLU A 98 19.22 -8.76 7.99
N LYS A 99 18.94 -8.63 9.28
CA LYS A 99 17.69 -9.10 9.89
C LYS A 99 17.13 -7.97 10.74
N GLN A 100 15.86 -7.68 10.60
CA GLN A 100 15.14 -6.81 11.51
C GLN A 100 13.79 -7.40 11.90
N SER A 101 13.33 -7.11 13.09
CA SER A 101 11.97 -7.37 13.53
C SER A 101 11.50 -6.31 14.49
N PHE A 102 10.17 -6.11 14.52
CA PHE A 102 9.48 -5.19 15.40
C PHE A 102 8.25 -5.88 15.99
N ILE A 103 7.95 -5.58 17.27
CA ILE A 103 6.70 -5.94 17.93
C ILE A 103 6.17 -4.67 18.55
N VAL A 104 4.99 -4.24 18.12
CA VAL A 104 4.34 -3.02 18.61
C VAL A 104 3.35 -3.39 19.70
N ASN A 105 3.56 -2.86 20.90
CA ASN A 105 2.67 -3.02 22.03
C ASN A 105 1.97 -1.68 22.32
N TYR A 106 0.74 -1.55 21.86
CA TYR A 106 -0.05 -0.33 22.01
C TYR A 106 -0.49 -0.11 23.48
N ASP A 107 -0.66 -1.17 24.29
CA ASP A 107 -1.08 -1.05 25.68
C ASP A 107 0.06 -0.51 26.57
N LYS A 108 1.30 -0.86 26.23
CA LYS A 108 2.48 -0.41 26.93
C LYS A 108 3.13 0.83 26.32
N ASN A 109 2.64 1.28 25.17
CA ASN A 109 3.24 2.35 24.37
C ASN A 109 4.73 2.12 24.07
N GLU A 110 5.07 0.92 23.62
CA GLU A 110 6.45 0.53 23.33
C GLU A 110 6.55 -0.33 22.06
N ILE A 111 7.68 -0.22 21.36
CA ILE A 111 8.04 -1.04 20.23
C ILE A 111 9.31 -1.79 20.59
N ALA A 112 9.23 -3.10 20.78
CA ALA A 112 10.40 -3.95 20.88
C ALA A 112 10.99 -4.17 19.48
N TYR A 113 12.31 -4.08 19.35
CA TYR A 113 13.00 -4.31 18.09
C TYR A 113 14.21 -5.22 18.23
N GLU A 114 14.52 -5.90 17.13
CA GLU A 114 15.80 -6.56 16.89
C GLU A 114 16.31 -6.11 15.52
N TYR A 115 17.51 -5.54 15.48
CA TYR A 115 18.21 -5.21 14.25
C TYR A 115 19.60 -5.86 14.26
N ASN A 116 19.77 -6.90 13.42
CA ASN A 116 20.93 -7.79 13.43
C ASN A 116 21.16 -8.42 14.82
N LYS A 117 22.12 -7.92 15.58
CA LYS A 117 22.43 -8.39 16.93
C LYS A 117 22.00 -7.42 18.02
N GLU A 118 21.59 -6.23 17.62
CA GLU A 118 21.08 -5.19 18.53
C GLU A 118 19.63 -5.47 18.86
N LYS A 119 19.26 -5.34 20.15
CA LYS A 119 17.89 -5.44 20.65
C LYS A 119 17.61 -4.27 21.55
N GLY A 120 16.39 -3.79 21.52
CA GLY A 120 15.98 -2.68 22.37
C GLY A 120 14.49 -2.46 22.34
N THR A 121 14.09 -1.41 23.02
CA THR A 121 12.71 -0.93 23.07
C THR A 121 12.68 0.55 22.78
N ILE A 122 11.73 0.97 21.97
CA ILE A 122 11.47 2.36 21.66
C ILE A 122 10.15 2.72 22.35
N PRO A 123 10.17 3.55 23.40
CA PRO A 123 8.94 4.09 23.95
C PRO A 123 8.33 5.10 22.98
N PHE A 124 7.01 5.15 22.88
CA PHE A 124 6.32 6.17 22.12
C PHE A 124 5.21 6.82 22.94
N ASN A 125 4.92 8.08 22.62
CA ASN A 125 3.77 8.82 23.12
C ASN A 125 2.94 9.28 21.94
N CYS A 126 1.65 8.94 21.96
CA CYS A 126 0.72 9.30 20.87
C CYS A 126 0.53 10.84 20.73
N GLU A 127 0.88 11.62 21.75
CA GLU A 127 0.91 13.08 21.65
C GLU A 127 2.04 13.60 20.73
N ASN A 128 3.12 12.83 20.58
CA ASN A 128 4.28 13.22 19.78
C ASN A 128 4.12 12.90 18.30
N TYR A 129 3.10 12.15 17.92
CA TYR A 129 2.86 11.73 16.55
C TYR A 129 1.48 12.19 16.09
N SER A 130 1.39 12.73 14.90
CA SER A 130 0.12 13.14 14.28
C SER A 130 -0.87 11.96 14.12
N ASP A 131 -0.33 10.75 14.07
CA ASP A 131 -1.06 9.50 14.03
C ASP A 131 -0.25 8.43 14.78
N CYS A 132 -0.80 7.86 15.85
CA CYS A 132 -0.14 6.85 16.69
C CYS A 132 -0.18 5.45 16.09
N ARG A 133 0.13 5.34 14.80
CA ARG A 133 0.24 4.08 14.06
C ARG A 133 1.62 3.97 13.45
N PHE A 134 2.10 2.75 13.37
CA PHE A 134 3.44 2.44 12.88
C PHE A 134 3.34 1.53 11.66
N PHE A 135 4.29 1.68 10.74
CA PHE A 135 4.25 1.01 9.44
C PHE A 135 5.61 0.45 9.06
N ASP A 136 5.56 -0.67 8.38
CA ASP A 136 6.63 -1.18 7.53
C ASP A 136 6.23 -1.07 6.04
N ASN A 137 7.03 -1.59 5.13
CA ASN A 137 6.71 -1.54 3.70
C ASN A 137 5.38 -2.21 3.34
N LEU A 138 5.07 -3.34 3.99
CA LEU A 138 3.88 -4.13 3.67
C LEU A 138 2.61 -3.45 4.18
N THR A 139 2.61 -3.05 5.44
CA THR A 139 1.45 -2.38 6.06
C THR A 139 1.21 -0.98 5.50
N LEU A 140 2.26 -0.28 5.08
CA LEU A 140 2.17 0.99 4.37
C LEU A 140 1.41 0.84 3.05
N GLN A 141 1.67 -0.23 2.28
CA GLN A 141 0.95 -0.55 1.05
C GLN A 141 -0.54 -0.76 1.31
N ILE A 142 -0.92 -1.51 2.34
CA ILE A 142 -2.32 -1.75 2.71
C ILE A 142 -2.99 -0.45 3.16
N GLN A 143 -2.35 0.33 4.04
CA GLN A 143 -2.92 1.60 4.50
C GLN A 143 -3.12 2.59 3.35
N SER A 144 -2.22 2.62 2.38
CA SER A 144 -2.35 3.49 1.21
C SER A 144 -3.60 3.16 0.41
N LYS A 145 -3.87 1.88 0.17
CA LYS A 145 -5.08 1.42 -0.50
C LYS A 145 -6.35 1.77 0.28
N LEU A 146 -6.37 1.54 1.59
CA LEU A 146 -7.49 1.93 2.46
C LEU A 146 -7.72 3.44 2.51
N SER A 147 -6.66 4.24 2.32
CA SER A 147 -6.75 5.70 2.31
C SER A 147 -7.43 6.26 1.06
N LEU A 148 -7.55 5.48 -0.01
CA LEU A 148 -8.27 5.86 -1.24
C LEU A 148 -9.78 5.88 -1.06
N THR A 149 -10.31 5.25 -0.02
CA THR A 149 -11.74 5.21 0.25
C THR A 149 -12.27 6.61 0.55
N ASN A 150 -13.11 7.17 -0.32
CA ASN A 150 -13.78 8.47 -0.18
C ASN A 150 -12.85 9.71 -0.13
N LYS A 151 -11.69 9.69 -0.79
CA LYS A 151 -10.80 10.85 -0.84
C LYS A 151 -10.51 11.29 -2.27
N GLU A 152 -10.40 12.60 -2.44
CA GLU A 152 -9.95 13.20 -3.70
C GLU A 152 -8.41 13.14 -3.79
N LEU A 153 -7.91 12.97 -4.99
CA LEU A 153 -6.48 13.02 -5.30
C LEU A 153 -6.12 14.38 -5.94
N PRO A 154 -4.91 14.91 -5.71
CA PRO A 154 -3.79 14.30 -5.00
C PRO A 154 -3.95 14.31 -3.47
N LEU A 155 -3.28 13.38 -2.79
CA LEU A 155 -3.34 13.21 -1.34
C LEU A 155 -1.94 12.97 -0.77
N ASP A 156 -1.52 13.81 0.17
CA ASP A 156 -0.30 13.61 0.93
C ASP A 156 -0.58 12.78 2.19
N LEU A 157 0.23 11.76 2.39
CA LEU A 157 0.11 10.82 3.49
C LEU A 157 1.41 10.80 4.30
N LYS A 158 1.30 10.94 5.61
CA LYS A 158 2.43 10.83 6.54
C LYS A 158 2.38 9.53 7.31
N PHE A 159 3.53 8.87 7.44
CA PHE A 159 3.64 7.57 8.10
C PHE A 159 4.80 7.56 9.10
N ASN A 160 4.55 7.02 10.30
CA ASN A 160 5.60 6.68 11.26
C ASN A 160 6.19 5.33 10.84
N TYR A 161 7.27 5.36 10.10
CA TYR A 161 7.87 4.19 9.46
C TYR A 161 8.94 3.56 10.34
N LEU A 162 8.90 2.22 10.51
CA LEU A 162 9.86 1.46 11.29
C LEU A 162 11.00 0.94 10.42
N ASP A 163 12.22 1.35 10.73
CA ASP A 163 13.41 0.89 10.02
C ASP A 163 14.63 0.88 10.93
N LYS A 164 15.37 -0.24 10.95
CA LYS A 164 16.65 -0.40 11.65
C LYS A 164 16.62 0.05 13.11
N GLY A 165 15.58 -0.36 13.85
CA GLY A 165 15.41 -0.02 15.26
C GLY A 165 15.08 1.46 15.52
N LYS A 166 14.50 2.17 14.55
CA LYS A 166 14.13 3.58 14.65
C LYS A 166 12.74 3.82 14.08
N ILE A 167 12.07 4.87 14.57
CA ILE A 167 10.89 5.46 13.97
C ILE A 167 11.34 6.62 13.08
N LYS A 168 10.88 6.66 11.83
CA LYS A 168 11.14 7.72 10.87
C LYS A 168 9.81 8.24 10.33
N GLU A 169 9.61 9.54 10.27
CA GLU A 169 8.50 10.09 9.51
C GLU A 169 8.84 10.00 8.01
N LYS A 170 7.90 9.47 7.24
CA LYS A 170 7.96 9.44 5.79
C LYS A 170 6.70 10.08 5.22
N VAL A 171 6.86 10.85 4.15
CA VAL A 171 5.77 11.49 3.44
C VAL A 171 5.66 10.88 2.06
N PHE A 172 4.44 10.55 1.67
CA PHE A 172 4.13 10.02 0.36
C PHE A 172 3.04 10.87 -0.29
N GLN A 173 3.13 11.02 -1.59
CA GLN A 173 2.07 11.60 -2.40
C GLN A 173 1.34 10.51 -3.16
N MET A 174 0.03 10.63 -3.20
CA MET A 174 -0.86 9.79 -3.98
C MET A 174 -1.56 10.64 -5.03
N GLU A 175 -1.44 10.27 -6.29
CA GLU A 175 -1.95 11.04 -7.42
C GLU A 175 -2.51 10.14 -8.53
N ASN A 176 -3.39 10.70 -9.37
CA ASN A 176 -3.80 10.03 -10.60
C ASN A 176 -2.62 9.98 -11.57
N SER A 177 -2.44 8.85 -12.22
CA SER A 177 -1.41 8.62 -13.22
C SER A 177 -2.03 7.98 -14.47
N ILE A 178 -1.56 8.36 -15.63
CA ILE A 178 -1.93 7.72 -16.90
C ILE A 178 -0.77 6.79 -17.26
N ASP A 179 -1.04 5.50 -17.39
CA ASP A 179 -0.06 4.55 -17.87
C ASP A 179 -0.23 4.37 -19.38
N SER A 180 0.68 4.98 -20.15
CA SER A 180 0.71 4.88 -21.61
C SER A 180 1.44 3.63 -22.12
N ASP A 181 2.14 2.90 -21.24
CA ASP A 181 2.98 1.76 -21.64
C ASP A 181 2.18 0.56 -22.19
N GLN A 182 0.86 0.52 -21.97
CA GLN A 182 -0.02 -0.57 -22.44
C GLN A 182 -0.99 -0.15 -23.55
N GLY A 183 -0.85 1.04 -24.12
CA GLY A 183 -1.67 1.49 -25.25
C GLY A 183 -3.15 1.75 -24.95
N THR A 184 -3.55 1.69 -23.68
CA THR A 184 -4.87 2.07 -23.19
C THR A 184 -4.71 3.11 -22.09
N ASP A 185 -5.28 4.29 -22.28
CA ASP A 185 -5.33 5.36 -21.27
C ASP A 185 -6.19 4.90 -20.07
N THR A 186 -5.62 4.06 -19.20
CA THR A 186 -6.30 3.63 -17.99
C THR A 186 -5.84 4.49 -16.82
N ASN A 187 -6.81 5.05 -16.09
CA ASN A 187 -6.52 5.78 -14.86
C ASN A 187 -5.90 4.84 -13.84
N LYS A 188 -4.65 5.08 -13.52
CA LYS A 188 -3.90 4.40 -12.47
C LYS A 188 -3.69 5.36 -11.31
N ILE A 189 -3.31 4.84 -10.16
CA ILE A 189 -2.97 5.64 -9.01
C ILE A 189 -1.51 5.40 -8.67
N LYS A 190 -0.73 6.48 -8.68
CA LYS A 190 0.68 6.47 -8.31
C LYS A 190 0.81 6.90 -6.84
N PHE A 191 1.56 6.13 -6.09
CA PHE A 191 1.92 6.38 -4.71
C PHE A 191 3.45 6.43 -4.61
N SER A 192 4.01 7.59 -4.33
CA SER A 192 5.46 7.83 -4.33
C SER A 192 5.94 8.53 -3.08
N GLU A 193 7.09 8.09 -2.56
CA GLU A 193 7.76 8.74 -1.44
C GLU A 193 8.25 10.13 -1.88
N ILE A 194 7.92 11.17 -1.10
CA ILE A 194 8.42 12.54 -1.32
C ILE A 194 9.80 12.63 -0.70
N ARG A 195 10.83 12.86 -1.52
CA ARG A 195 12.22 12.97 -1.11
C ARG A 195 12.91 14.08 -1.91
N ASP A 196 13.99 14.60 -1.35
CA ASP A 196 14.85 15.61 -2.00
C ASP A 196 15.71 14.99 -3.13
N ASP A 197 15.91 13.66 -3.09
CA ASP A 197 16.59 12.89 -4.12
C ASP A 197 15.55 12.07 -4.90
N ASP A 198 15.72 11.91 -6.20
CA ASP A 198 14.82 11.14 -7.07
C ASP A 198 14.79 9.63 -6.71
N LYS A 199 15.48 9.26 -5.62
CA LYS A 199 15.58 7.91 -5.11
C LYS A 199 14.42 7.67 -4.17
N GLY A 200 13.60 6.70 -4.47
CA GLY A 200 12.44 6.44 -3.62
C GLY A 200 11.76 5.12 -3.95
N PHE A 201 10.74 4.89 -3.19
CA PHE A 201 9.85 3.78 -3.37
C PHE A 201 8.57 4.30 -4.04
N THR A 202 8.16 3.69 -5.16
CA THR A 202 6.93 4.06 -5.85
C THR A 202 6.11 2.82 -6.17
N LEU A 203 4.82 2.91 -5.91
CA LEU A 203 3.82 1.90 -6.24
C LEU A 203 2.82 2.47 -7.24
N TRP A 204 2.30 1.63 -8.12
CA TRP A 204 1.16 1.95 -8.95
C TRP A 204 0.05 0.95 -8.67
N PHE A 205 -1.12 1.48 -8.36
CA PHE A 205 -2.34 0.71 -8.08
C PHE A 205 -3.27 0.75 -9.28
N ASP A 206 -3.90 -0.38 -9.57
CA ASP A 206 -4.94 -0.49 -10.58
C ASP A 206 -6.33 -0.55 -9.94
N PRO A 207 -7.14 0.52 -10.06
CA PRO A 207 -8.50 0.53 -9.53
C PRO A 207 -9.41 -0.55 -10.14
N LEU A 208 -9.15 -0.97 -11.38
CA LEU A 208 -9.97 -1.97 -12.08
C LEU A 208 -9.81 -3.39 -11.52
N ILE A 209 -8.71 -3.66 -10.82
CA ILE A 209 -8.43 -4.96 -10.21
C ILE A 209 -8.27 -4.81 -8.68
N ASN A 210 -9.25 -4.17 -8.05
CA ASN A 210 -9.31 -3.97 -6.60
C ASN A 210 -8.02 -3.33 -6.05
N TYR A 211 -7.56 -2.23 -6.66
CA TYR A 211 -6.33 -1.51 -6.27
C TYR A 211 -5.10 -2.41 -6.11
N THR A 212 -5.04 -3.49 -6.90
CA THR A 212 -3.86 -4.34 -6.92
C THR A 212 -2.64 -3.53 -7.35
N THR A 213 -1.54 -3.72 -6.65
CA THR A 213 -0.26 -3.14 -7.05
C THR A 213 0.20 -3.85 -8.32
N TYR A 214 0.23 -3.14 -9.45
CA TYR A 214 0.63 -3.73 -10.73
C TYR A 214 2.07 -3.41 -11.11
N LYS A 215 2.66 -2.38 -10.51
CA LYS A 215 4.04 -1.96 -10.76
C LYS A 215 4.67 -1.44 -9.47
N ILE A 216 5.90 -1.82 -9.22
CA ILE A 216 6.69 -1.38 -8.07
C ILE A 216 8.02 -0.88 -8.61
N TYR A 217 8.39 0.35 -8.26
CA TYR A 217 9.73 0.87 -8.49
C TYR A 217 10.45 1.01 -7.17
N GLN A 218 11.69 0.55 -7.13
CA GLN A 218 12.53 0.66 -5.96
C GLN A 218 13.96 0.97 -6.37
N ASP A 219 14.49 2.07 -5.85
CA ASP A 219 15.89 2.43 -5.97
C ASP A 219 16.68 1.86 -4.78
N PHE A 220 17.67 1.02 -5.09
CA PHE A 220 18.61 0.47 -4.12
C PHE A 220 19.94 1.24 -4.09
N GLY A 221 20.01 2.42 -4.72
CA GLY A 221 21.18 3.31 -4.75
C GLY A 221 22.20 2.95 -5.83
N SER A 222 22.43 1.69 -6.13
CA SER A 222 23.30 1.22 -7.20
C SER A 222 22.55 0.58 -8.36
N GLN A 223 21.28 0.28 -8.19
CA GLN A 223 20.41 -0.35 -9.17
C GLN A 223 18.97 0.07 -8.92
N ASP A 224 18.31 0.45 -9.99
CA ASP A 224 16.88 0.68 -10.02
C ASP A 224 16.19 -0.61 -10.46
N LEU A 225 15.17 -1.02 -9.73
CA LEU A 225 14.37 -2.19 -10.08
C LEU A 225 12.92 -1.79 -10.27
N THR A 226 12.38 -2.20 -11.43
CA THR A 226 10.95 -2.11 -11.71
C THR A 226 10.38 -3.52 -11.75
N TRP A 227 9.40 -3.78 -10.88
CA TRP A 227 8.68 -5.04 -10.79
C TRP A 227 7.31 -4.86 -11.44
N ASN A 228 6.95 -5.75 -12.35
CA ASN A 228 5.66 -5.72 -13.02
C ASN A 228 4.84 -6.95 -12.64
N LEU A 229 3.56 -6.74 -12.35
CA LEU A 229 2.61 -7.79 -12.01
C LEU A 229 2.49 -8.77 -13.19
N GLN A 230 2.58 -10.06 -12.89
CA GLN A 230 2.38 -11.16 -13.84
C GLN A 230 1.04 -11.82 -13.65
N SER A 231 0.68 -12.10 -12.40
CA SER A 231 -0.59 -12.73 -12.07
C SER A 231 -1.03 -12.38 -10.65
N LYS A 232 -2.34 -12.43 -10.44
CA LYS A 232 -2.99 -12.37 -9.12
C LYS A 232 -3.91 -13.57 -9.01
N LEU A 233 -3.75 -14.31 -7.93
CA LEU A 233 -4.65 -15.39 -7.54
C LEU A 233 -5.45 -14.92 -6.33
N LEU A 234 -6.78 -15.08 -6.38
CA LEU A 234 -7.65 -14.91 -5.21
C LEU A 234 -7.77 -16.28 -4.57
N GLU A 235 -7.62 -16.33 -3.25
CA GLU A 235 -7.89 -17.55 -2.49
C GLU A 235 -9.41 -17.60 -2.23
N GLU A 236 -10.04 -18.76 -2.53
CA GLU A 236 -11.48 -19.03 -2.33
C GLU A 236 -11.78 -19.46 -0.88
#